data_3a24879ef814cd021328cf41ef5510f9
#
_entry.id   3a24879ef814cd021328cf41ef5510f9
#
_cell.length_a   1.000
_cell.length_b   1.000
_cell.length_c   1.000
_cell.angle_alpha   90.00
_cell.angle_beta   90.00
_cell.angle_gamma   90.00
#
_symmetry.space_group_name_H-M   'P 1'
#
loop_
_entity.id
_entity.type
_entity.pdbx_description
1 polymer ?
#
loop_
_entity_poly.entity_id
_entity_poly.type
_entity_poly.pdbx_seq_one_letter_code
_entity_poly.pdbx_strand_id
1 'polypeptide(L)'
;MKHFSLVILAFIVFSFQGFSQTSNPQQYKYVFTVAKDGSGDYKYIQDAIDAMRVYPLQRITLYIRNGVYTEKIILPTDNTDVTFIGESVDKTIIKFDDYSGKAKLTTFTSYTAKISGNRFRAENIPFLNSAGPVGQALALYVDADKAVFKNCKFIGNQDTIFATGENARQYFVDCYIEGTTDFIFGPSTAVFQNCTMRAKSNSYITAANTPQGKKFGFVFLDCRIIADSSVTKLALGRPWRAYSRTAFIRCQLPKQIAPAGWNNWGNPENEKTAFYAEYKNTGEGADTKYRAAWSKQLTDKEAKEYTPEIIFAINNSTVQQDADWFKSNSSKPFEWPANKK
;
A
#
# COMPACT_ATOMS: atom_id res chain seq x y z
N MET A 1 76.45 56.87 30.39
CA MET A 1 76.13 56.53 29.00
C MET A 1 75.21 55.35 29.08
N LYS A 2 73.90 55.58 28.80
CA LYS A 2 72.84 54.51 28.84
C LYS A 2 72.47 54.16 27.40
N HIS A 3 72.70 52.91 27.00
CA HIS A 3 72.30 52.40 25.69
C HIS A 3 70.86 52.03 25.74
N PHE A 4 70.04 52.66 24.89
CA PHE A 4 68.63 52.24 24.60
C PHE A 4 68.68 51.30 23.43
N SER A 5 68.28 50.01 23.67
CA SER A 5 68.09 49.06 22.62
C SER A 5 66.65 49.15 22.14
N LEU A 6 66.45 49.45 20.86
CA LEU A 6 65.18 49.53 20.19
C LEU A 6 64.82 48.14 19.71
N VAL A 7 63.80 47.54 20.28
CA VAL A 7 63.24 46.26 19.81
C VAL A 7 62.15 46.58 18.78
N ILE A 8 62.43 46.25 17.51
CA ILE A 8 61.40 46.31 16.40
C ILE A 8 60.59 45.04 16.42
N LEU A 9 59.32 45.16 16.77
CA LEU A 9 58.34 44.07 16.69
C LEU A 9 57.72 44.01 15.27
N ALA A 10 58.11 43.03 14.46
CA ALA A 10 57.56 42.82 13.15
C ALA A 10 56.21 42.09 13.27
N PHE A 11 55.14 42.78 12.98
CA PHE A 11 53.83 42.17 12.83
C PHE A 11 53.71 41.44 11.46
N ILE A 12 53.70 40.11 11.47
CA ILE A 12 53.38 39.31 10.29
C ILE A 12 51.88 39.23 10.19
N VAL A 13 51.30 39.98 9.25
CA VAL A 13 49.88 39.89 8.91
C VAL A 13 49.67 38.66 8.01
N PHE A 14 49.17 37.56 8.59
CA PHE A 14 48.68 36.44 7.81
C PHE A 14 47.35 36.84 7.21
N SER A 15 47.31 37.13 5.91
CA SER A 15 46.08 37.23 5.14
C SER A 15 45.54 35.83 4.92
N PHE A 16 44.52 35.43 5.70
CA PHE A 16 43.70 34.28 5.40
C PHE A 16 42.88 34.60 4.13
N GLN A 17 43.32 34.11 3.00
CA GLN A 17 42.43 34.01 1.84
C GLN A 17 41.44 32.90 2.15
N GLY A 18 40.23 33.27 2.59
CA GLY A 18 39.11 32.35 2.70
C GLY A 18 38.81 31.79 1.34
N PHE A 19 39.14 30.53 1.10
CA PHE A 19 38.54 29.75 0.00
C PHE A 19 37.06 29.62 0.28
N SER A 20 36.25 30.53 -0.27
CA SER A 20 34.85 30.35 -0.42
C SER A 20 34.67 29.19 -1.41
N GLN A 21 34.56 27.96 -0.91
CA GLN A 21 33.95 26.89 -1.69
C GLN A 21 32.52 27.32 -1.94
N THR A 22 32.27 27.89 -3.09
CA THR A 22 30.92 27.93 -3.67
C THR A 22 30.52 26.49 -3.97
N SER A 23 30.03 25.79 -2.93
CA SER A 23 29.29 24.54 -3.15
C SER A 23 28.10 24.91 -3.97
N ASN A 24 28.14 24.60 -5.26
CA ASN A 24 26.96 24.60 -6.09
C ASN A 24 25.90 23.78 -5.32
N PRO A 25 24.76 24.37 -4.92
CA PRO A 25 23.78 23.61 -4.18
C PRO A 25 23.40 22.41 -5.04
N GLN A 26 23.74 21.22 -4.58
CA GLN A 26 23.46 19.99 -5.31
C GLN A 26 21.96 19.96 -5.56
N GLN A 27 21.56 20.19 -6.81
CA GLN A 27 20.16 20.25 -7.17
C GLN A 27 19.61 18.82 -7.16
N TYR A 28 18.92 18.47 -6.07
CA TYR A 28 18.33 17.15 -5.93
C TYR A 28 17.22 16.96 -6.96
N LYS A 29 17.20 15.76 -7.57
CA LYS A 29 16.17 15.36 -8.51
C LYS A 29 14.94 14.88 -7.76
N TYR A 30 13.76 15.40 -8.11
CA TYR A 30 12.48 15.03 -7.52
C TYR A 30 11.50 14.41 -8.53
N VAL A 31 11.87 14.41 -9.79
CA VAL A 31 11.09 13.80 -10.88
C VAL A 31 11.97 12.82 -11.63
N PHE A 32 11.53 11.57 -11.69
CA PHE A 32 12.20 10.47 -12.38
C PHE A 32 11.29 9.88 -13.43
N THR A 33 11.86 9.39 -14.50
CA THR A 33 11.14 8.68 -15.55
C THR A 33 11.75 7.31 -15.80
N VAL A 34 10.89 6.29 -15.91
CA VAL A 34 11.30 4.92 -16.26
C VAL A 34 10.63 4.51 -17.55
N ALA A 35 11.45 4.04 -18.49
CA ALA A 35 10.97 3.54 -19.79
C ALA A 35 11.86 2.39 -20.29
N LYS A 36 11.26 1.26 -20.62
CA LYS A 36 11.99 0.05 -21.07
C LYS A 36 12.75 0.25 -22.37
N ASP A 37 12.27 1.14 -23.24
CA ASP A 37 12.91 1.50 -24.51
C ASP A 37 14.15 2.41 -24.35
N GLY A 38 14.43 2.86 -23.11
CA GLY A 38 15.54 3.77 -22.81
C GLY A 38 15.22 5.24 -23.02
N SER A 39 13.98 5.62 -23.32
CA SER A 39 13.57 7.04 -23.46
C SER A 39 13.40 7.74 -22.10
N GLY A 40 13.39 7.00 -20.98
CA GLY A 40 13.36 7.54 -19.61
C GLY A 40 14.77 7.78 -19.04
N ASP A 41 14.81 8.27 -17.81
CA ASP A 41 16.07 8.39 -17.04
C ASP A 41 16.65 7.00 -16.72
N TYR A 42 15.77 6.01 -16.51
CA TYR A 42 16.10 4.63 -16.16
C TYR A 42 15.30 3.64 -17.00
N LYS A 43 15.86 2.45 -17.18
CA LYS A 43 15.17 1.31 -17.82
C LYS A 43 14.45 0.42 -16.82
N TYR A 44 14.93 0.40 -15.58
CA TYR A 44 14.42 -0.41 -14.48
C TYR A 44 13.88 0.47 -13.36
N ILE A 45 12.80 0.00 -12.74
CA ILE A 45 12.14 0.72 -11.65
C ILE A 45 13.03 0.74 -10.41
N GLN A 46 13.68 -0.41 -10.09
CA GLN A 46 14.55 -0.49 -8.94
C GLN A 46 15.75 0.47 -9.05
N ASP A 47 16.36 0.60 -10.22
CA ASP A 47 17.48 1.55 -10.44
C ASP A 47 17.05 3.00 -10.15
N ALA A 48 15.81 3.36 -10.54
CA ALA A 48 15.26 4.67 -10.25
C ALA A 48 15.01 4.87 -8.75
N ILE A 49 14.53 3.83 -8.04
CA ILE A 49 14.34 3.87 -6.58
C ILE A 49 15.68 4.06 -5.88
N ASP A 50 16.71 3.29 -6.27
CA ASP A 50 18.04 3.32 -5.67
C ASP A 50 18.75 4.68 -5.87
N ALA A 51 18.39 5.41 -6.92
CA ALA A 51 18.87 6.77 -7.19
C ALA A 51 18.11 7.87 -6.44
N MET A 52 17.00 7.56 -5.77
CA MET A 52 16.23 8.54 -5.03
C MET A 52 16.96 8.93 -3.74
N ARG A 53 16.90 10.23 -3.41
CA ARG A 53 17.33 10.69 -2.10
C ARG A 53 16.45 10.10 -1.00
N VAL A 54 17.08 9.58 0.05
CA VAL A 54 16.40 9.23 1.30
C VAL A 54 16.02 10.51 2.07
N TYR A 55 14.90 10.46 2.81
CA TYR A 55 14.33 11.61 3.52
C TYR A 55 14.25 12.87 2.64
N PRO A 56 13.54 12.81 1.52
CA PRO A 56 13.49 13.90 0.56
C PRO A 56 12.81 15.14 1.17
N LEU A 57 13.31 16.34 0.81
CA LEU A 57 12.73 17.60 1.26
C LEU A 57 11.40 17.95 0.56
N GLN A 58 11.13 17.30 -0.56
CA GLN A 58 9.90 17.42 -1.34
C GLN A 58 9.51 16.04 -1.84
N ARG A 59 8.24 15.85 -2.17
CA ARG A 59 7.73 14.60 -2.73
C ARG A 59 8.45 14.26 -4.04
N ILE A 60 8.97 13.03 -4.11
CA ILE A 60 9.56 12.48 -5.32
C ILE A 60 8.44 11.84 -6.16
N THR A 61 8.45 12.10 -7.46
CA THR A 61 7.52 11.46 -8.40
C THR A 61 8.29 10.64 -9.43
N LEU A 62 7.92 9.38 -9.53
CA LEU A 62 8.41 8.42 -10.52
C LEU A 62 7.32 8.16 -11.55
N TYR A 63 7.53 8.59 -12.78
CA TYR A 63 6.66 8.28 -13.91
C TYR A 63 7.16 7.03 -14.62
N ILE A 64 6.25 6.07 -14.84
CA ILE A 64 6.57 4.77 -15.41
C ILE A 64 5.80 4.62 -16.72
N ARG A 65 6.51 4.56 -17.84
CA ARG A 65 5.91 4.34 -19.17
C ARG A 65 5.30 2.96 -19.28
N ASN A 66 4.40 2.82 -20.24
CA ASN A 66 3.83 1.52 -20.62
C ASN A 66 4.94 0.51 -20.89
N GLY A 67 4.78 -0.67 -20.35
CA GLY A 67 5.74 -1.76 -20.45
C GLY A 67 5.50 -2.84 -19.42
N VAL A 68 6.09 -4.00 -19.63
CA VAL A 68 6.08 -5.09 -18.66
C VAL A 68 7.44 -5.08 -17.95
N TYR A 69 7.44 -4.68 -16.69
CA TYR A 69 8.61 -4.62 -15.82
C TYR A 69 8.67 -5.90 -14.98
N THR A 70 9.52 -6.84 -15.40
CA THR A 70 9.74 -8.10 -14.66
C THR A 70 10.81 -7.85 -13.62
N GLU A 71 10.39 -7.26 -12.51
CA GLU A 71 11.26 -6.79 -11.43
C GLU A 71 10.60 -7.04 -10.08
N LYS A 72 11.42 -7.41 -9.11
CA LYS A 72 11.05 -7.41 -7.69
C LYS A 72 11.49 -6.10 -7.10
N ILE A 73 10.55 -5.21 -6.78
CA ILE A 73 10.87 -3.85 -6.35
C ILE A 73 10.74 -3.68 -4.84
N ILE A 74 11.64 -2.89 -4.27
CA ILE A 74 11.66 -2.53 -2.86
C ILE A 74 11.81 -1.02 -2.74
N LEU A 75 10.80 -0.35 -2.15
CA LEU A 75 10.92 1.02 -1.68
C LEU A 75 11.26 1.00 -0.19
N PRO A 76 12.48 1.33 0.22
CA PRO A 76 12.93 1.29 1.60
C PRO A 76 12.17 2.27 2.52
N THR A 77 12.26 2.05 3.82
CA THR A 77 11.61 2.88 4.86
C THR A 77 12.03 4.35 4.77
N ASP A 78 13.29 4.60 4.42
CA ASP A 78 13.88 5.94 4.38
C ASP A 78 13.47 6.74 3.12
N ASN A 79 12.91 6.08 2.10
CA ASN A 79 12.35 6.72 0.91
C ASN A 79 10.90 7.12 1.14
N THR A 80 10.69 8.12 1.98
CA THR A 80 9.36 8.68 2.28
C THR A 80 8.88 9.63 1.18
N ASP A 81 7.57 9.94 1.16
CA ASP A 81 6.99 10.92 0.23
C ASP A 81 7.26 10.61 -1.25
N VAL A 82 7.12 9.36 -1.65
CA VAL A 82 7.32 8.92 -3.03
C VAL A 82 5.97 8.64 -3.69
N THR A 83 5.82 9.09 -4.95
CA THR A 83 4.67 8.79 -5.80
C THR A 83 5.13 8.03 -7.05
N PHE A 84 4.50 6.90 -7.32
CA PHE A 84 4.62 6.19 -8.59
C PHE A 84 3.40 6.46 -9.46
N ILE A 85 3.59 6.84 -10.72
CA ILE A 85 2.52 7.08 -11.67
C ILE A 85 2.78 6.26 -12.92
N GLY A 86 1.91 5.29 -13.16
CA GLY A 86 1.90 4.54 -14.41
C GLY A 86 1.25 5.34 -15.54
N GLU A 87 1.77 5.22 -16.74
CA GLU A 87 1.20 5.86 -17.93
C GLU A 87 -0.22 5.35 -18.22
N SER A 88 -0.49 4.06 -18.01
CA SER A 88 -1.85 3.51 -18.02
C SER A 88 -1.97 2.26 -17.16
N VAL A 89 -3.15 2.09 -16.55
CA VAL A 89 -3.45 0.95 -15.66
C VAL A 89 -3.48 -0.40 -16.39
N ASP A 90 -3.57 -0.43 -17.71
CA ASP A 90 -3.62 -1.69 -18.45
C ASP A 90 -2.27 -2.12 -19.01
N LYS A 91 -1.31 -1.19 -19.12
CA LYS A 91 -0.07 -1.43 -19.86
C LYS A 91 1.21 -1.15 -19.05
N THR A 92 1.13 -0.51 -17.86
CA THR A 92 2.30 -0.26 -17.00
C THR A 92 2.42 -1.36 -15.94
N ILE A 93 2.82 -2.57 -16.34
CA ILE A 93 2.72 -3.78 -15.51
C ILE A 93 4.03 -4.04 -14.78
N ILE A 94 3.98 -4.10 -13.44
CA ILE A 94 5.09 -4.55 -12.60
C ILE A 94 4.78 -6.00 -12.18
N LYS A 95 5.64 -6.95 -12.54
CA LYS A 95 5.41 -8.38 -12.23
C LYS A 95 6.66 -9.09 -11.75
N PHE A 96 6.46 -10.08 -10.89
CA PHE A 96 7.47 -11.07 -10.51
C PHE A 96 6.79 -12.41 -10.19
N ASP A 97 7.56 -13.49 -10.00
CA ASP A 97 7.02 -14.85 -9.86
C ASP A 97 7.52 -15.59 -8.61
N ASP A 98 7.95 -14.86 -7.57
CA ASP A 98 8.34 -15.45 -6.31
C ASP A 98 7.14 -15.97 -5.51
N TYR A 99 7.31 -17.11 -4.82
CA TYR A 99 6.32 -17.71 -3.95
C TYR A 99 6.98 -18.37 -2.73
N SER A 100 6.20 -18.61 -1.70
CA SER A 100 6.67 -19.25 -0.46
C SER A 100 7.15 -20.68 -0.75
N GLY A 101 8.41 -20.95 -0.40
CA GLY A 101 9.09 -22.22 -0.68
C GLY A 101 10.00 -22.21 -1.91
N LYS A 102 9.85 -21.29 -2.88
CA LYS A 102 10.79 -21.10 -3.97
C LYS A 102 12.14 -20.62 -3.40
N ALA A 103 13.22 -21.37 -3.61
CA ALA A 103 14.58 -20.99 -3.17
C ALA A 103 14.64 -20.54 -1.68
N LYS A 104 13.90 -21.19 -0.78
CA LYS A 104 13.80 -20.88 0.66
C LYS A 104 13.10 -19.56 0.99
N LEU A 105 12.41 -18.93 0.03
CA LEU A 105 11.58 -17.76 0.31
C LEU A 105 10.42 -18.13 1.24
N THR A 106 9.99 -17.18 2.04
CA THR A 106 8.80 -17.27 2.88
C THR A 106 7.65 -16.48 2.22
N THR A 107 6.44 -16.60 2.75
CA THR A 107 5.32 -15.75 2.35
C THR A 107 5.74 -14.27 2.32
N PHE A 108 6.41 -13.79 3.39
CA PHE A 108 6.77 -12.38 3.56
C PHE A 108 7.94 -11.90 2.70
N THR A 109 8.59 -12.80 1.99
CA THR A 109 9.68 -12.48 1.04
C THR A 109 9.32 -12.83 -0.40
N SER A 110 8.08 -13.23 -0.68
CA SER A 110 7.58 -13.62 -2.01
C SER A 110 6.95 -12.48 -2.81
N TYR A 111 7.09 -11.25 -2.38
CA TYR A 111 6.43 -10.09 -2.98
C TYR A 111 7.00 -9.73 -4.36
N THR A 112 6.13 -9.20 -5.21
CA THR A 112 6.54 -8.44 -6.40
C THR A 112 6.98 -7.04 -6.02
N ALA A 113 6.20 -6.34 -5.17
CA ALA A 113 6.54 -5.02 -4.67
C ALA A 113 6.49 -5.00 -3.14
N LYS A 114 7.56 -4.47 -2.50
CA LYS A 114 7.58 -4.12 -1.07
C LYS A 114 7.68 -2.61 -0.92
N ILE A 115 6.70 -2.03 -0.22
CA ILE A 115 6.57 -0.60 -0.01
C ILE A 115 6.64 -0.30 1.48
N SER A 116 7.77 0.23 1.94
CA SER A 116 8.03 0.56 3.34
C SER A 116 8.14 2.08 3.61
N GLY A 117 8.35 2.90 2.57
CA GLY A 117 8.45 4.34 2.71
C GLY A 117 7.11 5.01 3.02
N ASN A 118 7.00 5.70 4.15
CA ASN A 118 5.77 6.38 4.58
C ASN A 118 5.30 7.45 3.58
N ARG A 119 3.98 7.71 3.57
CA ARG A 119 3.31 8.66 2.67
C ARG A 119 3.51 8.33 1.18
N PHE A 120 3.64 7.04 0.89
CA PHE A 120 3.71 6.52 -0.47
C PHE A 120 2.39 6.73 -1.23
N ARG A 121 2.49 6.93 -2.53
CA ARG A 121 1.34 6.92 -3.46
C ARG A 121 1.65 6.11 -4.70
N ALA A 122 0.66 5.39 -5.21
CA ALA A 122 0.71 4.75 -6.52
C ALA A 122 -0.57 5.04 -7.29
N GLU A 123 -0.44 5.38 -8.57
CA GLU A 123 -1.57 5.62 -9.46
C GLU A 123 -1.38 4.85 -10.78
N ASN A 124 -2.44 4.22 -11.29
CA ASN A 124 -2.49 3.55 -12.59
C ASN A 124 -1.46 2.42 -12.78
N ILE A 125 -1.19 1.63 -11.76
CA ILE A 125 -0.17 0.56 -11.83
C ILE A 125 -0.78 -0.80 -11.47
N PRO A 126 -0.67 -1.82 -12.34
CA PRO A 126 -0.82 -3.21 -12.00
C PRO A 126 0.42 -3.77 -11.29
N PHE A 127 0.22 -4.32 -10.10
CA PHE A 127 1.18 -5.16 -9.39
C PHE A 127 0.73 -6.62 -9.53
N LEU A 128 1.52 -7.46 -10.17
CA LEU A 128 1.17 -8.83 -10.48
C LEU A 128 2.18 -9.81 -9.89
N ASN A 129 1.72 -10.76 -9.08
CA ASN A 129 2.51 -11.97 -8.83
C ASN A 129 2.10 -13.06 -9.83
N SER A 130 3.03 -13.46 -10.66
CA SER A 130 2.80 -14.40 -11.77
C SER A 130 3.20 -15.85 -11.46
N ALA A 131 3.44 -16.21 -10.20
CA ALA A 131 3.80 -17.58 -9.81
C ALA A 131 2.69 -18.60 -10.07
N GLY A 132 1.44 -18.15 -10.20
CA GLY A 132 0.28 -19.04 -10.36
C GLY A 132 -0.27 -19.54 -9.01
N PRO A 133 -1.13 -20.58 -9.01
CA PRO A 133 -1.76 -21.11 -7.80
C PRO A 133 -0.86 -22.12 -7.07
N VAL A 134 0.34 -21.68 -6.67
CA VAL A 134 1.40 -22.53 -6.07
C VAL A 134 1.53 -22.36 -4.55
N GLY A 135 0.60 -21.67 -3.91
CA GLY A 135 0.64 -21.31 -2.50
C GLY A 135 0.74 -19.79 -2.31
N GLN A 136 1.28 -19.36 -1.18
CA GLN A 136 1.37 -17.92 -0.83
C GLN A 136 2.37 -17.20 -1.76
N ALA A 137 1.89 -16.13 -2.40
CA ALA A 137 2.66 -15.38 -3.39
C ALA A 137 2.14 -13.93 -3.48
N LEU A 138 2.88 -12.99 -2.90
CA LEU A 138 2.44 -11.62 -2.75
C LEU A 138 2.63 -10.81 -4.04
N ALA A 139 1.59 -10.13 -4.50
CA ALA A 139 1.74 -9.03 -5.45
C ALA A 139 2.24 -7.76 -4.73
N LEU A 140 1.71 -7.51 -3.52
CA LEU A 140 2.08 -6.34 -2.72
C LEU A 140 2.34 -6.73 -1.25
N TYR A 141 3.47 -6.27 -0.74
CA TYR A 141 3.78 -6.14 0.68
C TYR A 141 3.81 -4.64 1.01
N VAL A 142 2.96 -4.15 1.90
CA VAL A 142 2.95 -2.74 2.28
C VAL A 142 2.90 -2.60 3.80
N ASP A 143 3.95 -2.02 4.39
CA ASP A 143 4.05 -1.68 5.81
C ASP A 143 4.18 -0.16 6.04
N ALA A 144 4.15 0.62 4.96
CA ALA A 144 4.15 2.07 5.00
C ALA A 144 2.89 2.65 5.64
N ASP A 145 3.06 3.60 6.56
CA ASP A 145 1.95 4.43 7.05
C ASP A 145 1.56 5.49 6.03
N LYS A 146 0.25 5.78 5.91
CA LYS A 146 -0.30 6.75 4.97
C LYS A 146 -0.02 6.40 3.49
N ALA A 147 -0.05 5.11 3.17
CA ALA A 147 0.08 4.66 1.79
C ALA A 147 -1.27 4.77 1.05
N VAL A 148 -1.25 5.31 -0.16
CA VAL A 148 -2.42 5.46 -1.04
C VAL A 148 -2.18 4.74 -2.36
N PHE A 149 -3.15 3.90 -2.75
CA PHE A 149 -3.19 3.24 -4.05
C PHE A 149 -4.47 3.65 -4.76
N LYS A 150 -4.36 4.31 -5.91
CA LYS A 150 -5.50 4.79 -6.68
C LYS A 150 -5.49 4.21 -8.08
N ASN A 151 -6.63 3.65 -8.53
CA ASN A 151 -6.77 3.04 -9.85
C ASN A 151 -5.63 2.05 -10.15
N CYS A 152 -5.23 1.24 -9.15
CA CYS A 152 -4.22 0.20 -9.29
C CYS A 152 -4.86 -1.19 -9.42
N LYS A 153 -4.11 -2.15 -9.95
CA LYS A 153 -4.54 -3.54 -9.98
C LYS A 153 -3.58 -4.39 -9.15
N PHE A 154 -4.14 -5.27 -8.32
CA PHE A 154 -3.37 -6.25 -7.54
C PHE A 154 -3.81 -7.65 -7.99
N ILE A 155 -2.93 -8.33 -8.69
CA ILE A 155 -3.24 -9.57 -9.38
C ILE A 155 -2.38 -10.68 -8.81
N GLY A 156 -3.02 -11.69 -8.22
CA GLY A 156 -2.34 -12.82 -7.60
C GLY A 156 -3.27 -14.01 -7.39
N ASN A 157 -2.89 -14.86 -6.47
CA ASN A 157 -3.65 -16.03 -6.04
C ASN A 157 -3.80 -16.02 -4.52
N GLN A 158 -3.20 -16.97 -3.79
CA GLN A 158 -3.22 -16.93 -2.33
C GLN A 158 -2.33 -15.79 -1.83
N ASP A 159 -2.84 -15.00 -0.86
CA ASP A 159 -2.08 -13.94 -0.18
C ASP A 159 -1.66 -12.78 -1.10
N THR A 160 -2.52 -12.30 -2.00
CA THR A 160 -2.16 -11.28 -2.99
C THR A 160 -1.65 -9.97 -2.36
N ILE A 161 -2.32 -9.45 -1.32
CA ILE A 161 -1.94 -8.21 -0.60
C ILE A 161 -1.66 -8.52 0.86
N PHE A 162 -0.44 -8.28 1.30
CA PHE A 162 -0.08 -8.21 2.71
C PHE A 162 -0.08 -6.76 3.18
N ALA A 163 -1.20 -6.34 3.77
CA ALA A 163 -1.42 -5.02 4.34
C ALA A 163 -0.95 -5.05 5.80
N THR A 164 0.32 -4.70 6.05
CA THR A 164 0.99 -4.89 7.34
C THR A 164 1.43 -3.57 7.98
N GLY A 165 2.13 -3.65 9.12
CA GLY A 165 2.41 -2.52 9.99
C GLY A 165 1.27 -2.28 10.98
N GLU A 166 1.47 -2.63 12.25
CA GLU A 166 0.42 -2.57 13.30
C GLU A 166 -0.18 -1.17 13.50
N ASN A 167 0.57 -0.13 13.15
CA ASN A 167 0.13 1.27 13.22
C ASN A 167 -0.06 1.89 11.83
N ALA A 168 0.17 1.13 10.76
CA ALA A 168 0.06 1.63 9.41
C ALA A 168 -1.41 1.82 9.00
N ARG A 169 -1.64 2.90 8.25
CA ARG A 169 -2.91 3.26 7.63
C ARG A 169 -2.74 3.24 6.13
N GLN A 170 -3.60 2.53 5.45
CA GLN A 170 -3.50 2.29 4.02
C GLN A 170 -4.84 2.54 3.35
N TYR A 171 -4.82 3.19 2.20
CA TYR A 171 -6.01 3.54 1.46
C TYR A 171 -5.92 3.05 0.02
N PHE A 172 -6.87 2.20 -0.34
CA PHE A 172 -7.03 1.66 -1.68
C PHE A 172 -8.33 2.22 -2.26
N VAL A 173 -8.25 2.99 -3.33
CA VAL A 173 -9.42 3.62 -3.96
C VAL A 173 -9.46 3.32 -5.45
N ASP A 174 -10.66 2.98 -5.95
CA ASP A 174 -10.89 2.62 -7.36
C ASP A 174 -9.99 1.47 -7.87
N CYS A 175 -9.55 0.57 -6.98
CA CYS A 175 -8.63 -0.50 -7.31
C CYS A 175 -9.33 -1.78 -7.74
N TYR A 176 -8.64 -2.59 -8.53
CA TYR A 176 -9.01 -3.96 -8.84
C TYR A 176 -8.09 -4.93 -8.09
N ILE A 177 -8.66 -5.90 -7.39
CA ILE A 177 -7.92 -6.87 -6.57
C ILE A 177 -8.44 -8.26 -6.87
N GLU A 178 -7.55 -9.21 -7.18
CA GLU A 178 -7.98 -10.60 -7.38
C GLU A 178 -7.08 -11.60 -6.66
N GLY A 179 -7.69 -12.71 -6.28
CA GLY A 179 -6.97 -13.81 -5.64
C GLY A 179 -7.83 -15.05 -5.39
N THR A 180 -7.24 -16.01 -4.69
CA THR A 180 -7.89 -17.26 -4.32
C THR A 180 -8.21 -17.32 -2.83
N THR A 181 -7.20 -17.45 -1.97
CA THR A 181 -7.33 -17.62 -0.52
C THR A 181 -6.68 -16.45 0.20
N ASP A 182 -7.41 -15.85 1.18
CA ASP A 182 -6.87 -14.81 2.07
C ASP A 182 -6.14 -13.70 1.30
N PHE A 183 -6.69 -13.35 0.13
CA PHE A 183 -5.94 -12.51 -0.81
C PHE A 183 -5.82 -11.04 -0.38
N ILE A 184 -6.43 -10.68 0.75
CA ILE A 184 -6.17 -9.44 1.50
C ILE A 184 -5.95 -9.85 2.95
N PHE A 185 -4.73 -9.71 3.47
CA PHE A 185 -4.43 -10.15 4.82
C PHE A 185 -3.45 -9.22 5.54
N GLY A 186 -3.40 -9.29 6.89
CA GLY A 186 -2.46 -8.54 7.70
C GLY A 186 -3.09 -7.73 8.84
N PRO A 187 -2.27 -6.98 9.61
CA PRO A 187 -2.66 -6.27 10.81
C PRO A 187 -3.02 -4.79 10.63
N SER A 188 -2.77 -4.19 9.48
CA SER A 188 -2.92 -2.73 9.31
C SER A 188 -4.38 -2.26 9.38
N THR A 189 -4.58 -0.96 9.60
CA THR A 189 -5.84 -0.30 9.31
C THR A 189 -5.90 0.05 7.83
N ALA A 190 -6.63 -0.73 7.03
CA ALA A 190 -6.73 -0.52 5.60
C ALA A 190 -8.18 -0.27 5.17
N VAL A 191 -8.39 0.80 4.42
CA VAL A 191 -9.69 1.14 3.82
C VAL A 191 -9.61 0.86 2.32
N PHE A 192 -10.58 0.08 1.85
CA PHE A 192 -10.82 -0.21 0.44
C PHE A 192 -12.10 0.50 0.04
N GLN A 193 -12.03 1.48 -0.83
CA GLN A 193 -13.20 2.25 -1.26
C GLN A 193 -13.40 2.14 -2.76
N ASN A 194 -14.65 1.87 -3.16
CA ASN A 194 -15.03 1.76 -4.57
C ASN A 194 -14.15 0.75 -5.36
N CYS A 195 -13.65 -0.29 -4.67
CA CYS A 195 -12.80 -1.31 -5.27
C CYS A 195 -13.61 -2.48 -5.81
N THR A 196 -13.10 -3.14 -6.85
CA THR A 196 -13.63 -4.42 -7.33
C THR A 196 -12.71 -5.55 -6.88
N MET A 197 -13.26 -6.54 -6.16
CA MET A 197 -12.54 -7.73 -5.72
C MET A 197 -13.06 -8.95 -6.45
N ARG A 198 -12.17 -9.70 -7.09
CA ARG A 198 -12.51 -10.95 -7.81
C ARG A 198 -11.96 -12.16 -7.07
N ALA A 199 -12.87 -13.01 -6.60
CA ALA A 199 -12.54 -14.32 -6.04
C ALA A 199 -12.43 -15.37 -7.14
N LYS A 200 -11.31 -16.08 -7.19
CA LYS A 200 -11.00 -17.09 -8.22
C LYS A 200 -11.19 -18.53 -7.73
N SER A 201 -11.47 -18.74 -6.44
CA SER A 201 -11.69 -20.08 -5.87
C SER A 201 -12.66 -20.06 -4.69
N ASN A 202 -13.14 -21.24 -4.31
CA ASN A 202 -13.89 -21.46 -3.08
C ASN A 202 -12.97 -21.24 -1.86
N SER A 203 -13.00 -20.06 -1.25
CA SER A 203 -12.13 -19.73 -0.11
C SER A 203 -12.60 -18.45 0.61
N TYR A 204 -11.66 -17.62 1.06
CA TYR A 204 -11.86 -16.44 1.88
C TYR A 204 -11.26 -15.22 1.20
N ILE A 205 -11.97 -14.09 1.26
CA ILE A 205 -11.46 -12.81 0.72
C ILE A 205 -10.39 -12.27 1.67
N THR A 206 -10.68 -12.21 2.97
CA THR A 206 -9.82 -11.55 3.95
C THR A 206 -9.34 -12.48 5.07
N ALA A 207 -8.11 -12.22 5.55
CA ALA A 207 -7.55 -12.81 6.76
C ALA A 207 -6.93 -11.70 7.61
N ALA A 208 -7.77 -10.98 8.36
CA ALA A 208 -7.31 -9.91 9.22
C ALA A 208 -6.53 -10.43 10.44
N ASN A 209 -5.57 -9.62 10.90
CA ASN A 209 -4.78 -9.84 12.11
C ASN A 209 -4.67 -8.54 12.92
N THR A 210 -5.77 -7.82 13.04
CA THR A 210 -5.81 -6.52 13.72
C THR A 210 -5.34 -6.66 15.17
N PRO A 211 -4.38 -5.86 15.65
CA PRO A 211 -3.93 -5.91 17.04
C PRO A 211 -5.03 -5.54 18.03
N GLN A 212 -4.93 -6.08 19.25
CA GLN A 212 -5.82 -5.71 20.35
C GLN A 212 -5.81 -4.20 20.58
N GLY A 213 -6.98 -3.63 20.87
CA GLY A 213 -7.16 -2.20 21.16
C GLY A 213 -7.36 -1.31 19.93
N LYS A 214 -7.14 -1.81 18.72
CA LYS A 214 -7.47 -1.05 17.48
C LYS A 214 -8.98 -1.03 17.27
N LYS A 215 -9.51 0.13 16.91
CA LYS A 215 -10.94 0.30 16.60
C LYS A 215 -11.29 -0.20 15.19
N PHE A 216 -10.40 -0.07 14.23
CA PHE A 216 -10.58 -0.49 12.85
C PHE A 216 -9.42 -1.39 12.39
N GLY A 217 -9.73 -2.36 11.55
CA GLY A 217 -8.82 -3.18 10.77
C GLY A 217 -9.09 -2.97 9.29
N PHE A 218 -9.57 -4.00 8.58
CA PHE A 218 -9.97 -3.87 7.18
C PHE A 218 -11.39 -3.34 7.06
N VAL A 219 -11.56 -2.29 6.26
CA VAL A 219 -12.87 -1.68 6.00
C VAL A 219 -13.08 -1.55 4.49
N PHE A 220 -14.17 -2.14 4.01
CA PHE A 220 -14.58 -2.11 2.62
C PHE A 220 -15.79 -1.18 2.49
N LEU A 221 -15.64 -0.09 1.75
CA LEU A 221 -16.68 0.93 1.54
C LEU A 221 -17.09 0.92 0.07
N ASP A 222 -18.38 0.72 -0.18
CA ASP A 222 -18.97 0.82 -1.51
C ASP A 222 -18.27 -0.07 -2.57
N CYS A 223 -17.74 -1.22 -2.14
CA CYS A 223 -16.97 -2.13 -2.98
C CYS A 223 -17.88 -3.13 -3.71
N ARG A 224 -17.38 -3.65 -4.82
CA ARG A 224 -18.03 -4.72 -5.57
C ARG A 224 -17.21 -6.01 -5.45
N ILE A 225 -17.86 -7.08 -4.97
CA ILE A 225 -17.29 -8.41 -4.96
C ILE A 225 -17.84 -9.18 -6.16
N ILE A 226 -16.96 -9.79 -6.93
CA ILE A 226 -17.32 -10.71 -8.03
C ILE A 226 -16.61 -12.05 -7.83
N ALA A 227 -17.12 -13.08 -8.40
CA ALA A 227 -16.54 -14.43 -8.30
C ALA A 227 -16.55 -15.11 -9.67
N ASP A 228 -15.53 -15.93 -9.94
CA ASP A 228 -15.48 -16.74 -11.14
C ASP A 228 -16.67 -17.74 -11.18
N SER A 229 -17.05 -18.17 -12.36
CA SER A 229 -18.17 -19.09 -12.54
C SER A 229 -18.00 -20.43 -11.83
N SER A 230 -16.75 -20.84 -11.61
CA SER A 230 -16.40 -22.07 -10.87
C SER A 230 -16.54 -21.93 -9.35
N VAL A 231 -16.65 -20.69 -8.83
CA VAL A 231 -16.79 -20.44 -7.40
C VAL A 231 -18.23 -20.66 -6.98
N THR A 232 -18.43 -21.54 -6.00
CA THR A 232 -19.76 -21.89 -5.46
C THR A 232 -19.91 -21.56 -3.98
N LYS A 233 -18.79 -21.37 -3.26
CA LYS A 233 -18.76 -21.08 -1.82
C LYS A 233 -17.64 -20.15 -1.48
N LEU A 234 -17.99 -18.90 -1.19
CA LEU A 234 -17.05 -17.85 -0.82
C LEU A 234 -17.38 -17.29 0.57
N ALA A 235 -16.37 -17.03 1.39
CA ALA A 235 -16.56 -16.29 2.63
C ALA A 235 -15.92 -14.89 2.54
N LEU A 236 -16.55 -13.91 3.19
CA LEU A 236 -16.04 -12.54 3.27
C LEU A 236 -14.69 -12.48 4.02
N GLY A 237 -14.48 -13.41 4.96
CA GLY A 237 -13.20 -13.50 5.63
C GLY A 237 -13.19 -14.40 6.86
N ARG A 238 -12.00 -14.46 7.45
CA ARG A 238 -11.73 -15.22 8.68
C ARG A 238 -10.66 -14.53 9.55
N PRO A 239 -10.73 -14.57 10.88
CA PRO A 239 -9.75 -13.97 11.78
C PRO A 239 -8.47 -14.82 11.84
N TRP A 240 -7.38 -14.31 11.26
CA TRP A 240 -6.08 -14.97 11.35
C TRP A 240 -5.56 -15.01 12.79
N ARG A 241 -5.91 -14.01 13.60
CA ARG A 241 -5.61 -13.93 15.03
C ARG A 241 -6.80 -13.40 15.82
N ALA A 242 -6.73 -13.50 17.14
CA ALA A 242 -7.66 -12.84 18.05
C ALA A 242 -7.72 -11.33 17.77
N TYR A 243 -8.83 -10.69 18.13
CA TYR A 243 -9.11 -9.25 17.98
C TYR A 243 -9.18 -8.75 16.51
N SER A 244 -9.09 -9.63 15.55
CA SER A 244 -9.20 -9.28 14.11
C SER A 244 -10.48 -8.51 13.80
N ARG A 245 -10.39 -7.49 12.93
CA ARG A 245 -11.52 -6.63 12.58
C ARG A 245 -11.66 -6.49 11.07
N THR A 246 -12.87 -6.75 10.58
CA THR A 246 -13.19 -6.57 9.16
C THR A 246 -14.64 -6.09 9.02
N ALA A 247 -14.89 -5.09 8.19
CA ALA A 247 -16.23 -4.59 7.95
C ALA A 247 -16.49 -4.37 6.45
N PHE A 248 -17.66 -4.84 5.96
CA PHE A 248 -18.15 -4.58 4.61
C PHE A 248 -19.37 -3.67 4.70
N ILE A 249 -19.26 -2.46 4.14
CA ILE A 249 -20.23 -1.38 4.27
C ILE A 249 -20.73 -1.00 2.88
N ARG A 250 -22.03 -1.18 2.61
CA ARG A 250 -22.70 -0.88 1.34
C ARG A 250 -22.03 -1.53 0.11
N CYS A 251 -21.48 -2.73 0.32
CA CYS A 251 -20.84 -3.48 -0.75
C CYS A 251 -21.88 -4.29 -1.55
N GLN A 252 -21.57 -4.54 -2.83
CA GLN A 252 -22.31 -5.46 -3.65
C GLN A 252 -21.73 -6.88 -3.54
N LEU A 253 -22.51 -7.83 -3.05
CA LEU A 253 -22.07 -9.19 -2.74
C LEU A 253 -22.70 -10.19 -3.73
N PRO A 254 -21.90 -11.08 -4.36
CA PRO A 254 -22.40 -12.06 -5.32
C PRO A 254 -23.06 -13.24 -4.59
N LYS A 255 -23.89 -13.99 -5.30
CA LYS A 255 -24.61 -15.17 -4.79
C LYS A 255 -23.71 -16.27 -4.21
N GLN A 256 -22.43 -16.27 -4.55
CA GLN A 256 -21.46 -17.25 -4.07
C GLN A 256 -21.07 -17.04 -2.58
N ILE A 257 -21.44 -15.92 -1.97
CA ILE A 257 -21.20 -15.73 -0.53
C ILE A 257 -22.00 -16.80 0.23
N ALA A 258 -21.26 -17.62 0.99
CA ALA A 258 -21.86 -18.67 1.81
C ALA A 258 -22.82 -18.05 2.85
N PRO A 259 -23.91 -18.73 3.22
CA PRO A 259 -24.89 -18.19 4.17
C PRO A 259 -24.28 -17.71 5.49
N ALA A 260 -23.28 -18.42 6.04
CA ALA A 260 -22.58 -17.98 7.23
C ALA A 260 -21.74 -16.70 7.03
N GLY A 261 -21.36 -16.36 5.79
CA GLY A 261 -20.58 -15.18 5.43
C GLY A 261 -19.15 -15.17 5.93
N TRP A 262 -18.93 -15.70 7.12
CA TRP A 262 -17.68 -15.63 7.89
C TRP A 262 -17.26 -17.01 8.37
N ASN A 263 -15.96 -17.19 8.62
CA ASN A 263 -15.38 -18.39 9.22
C ASN A 263 -14.53 -17.99 10.42
N ASN A 264 -14.44 -18.83 11.46
CA ASN A 264 -13.69 -18.55 12.69
C ASN A 264 -12.24 -19.05 12.69
N TRP A 265 -11.71 -19.45 11.53
CA TRP A 265 -10.38 -20.09 11.39
C TRP A 265 -10.30 -21.47 12.05
N GLY A 266 -11.41 -22.16 12.29
CA GLY A 266 -11.43 -23.39 13.07
C GLY A 266 -11.13 -23.21 14.56
N ASN A 267 -11.16 -21.97 15.06
CA ASN A 267 -10.89 -21.63 16.44
C ASN A 267 -12.05 -20.82 17.05
N PRO A 268 -12.91 -21.45 17.88
CA PRO A 268 -14.03 -20.76 18.53
C PRO A 268 -13.63 -19.59 19.44
N GLU A 269 -12.42 -19.56 19.97
CA GLU A 269 -11.95 -18.43 20.79
C GLU A 269 -11.86 -17.13 20.00
N ASN A 270 -11.64 -17.22 18.69
CA ASN A 270 -11.65 -16.04 17.84
C ASN A 270 -13.02 -15.35 17.83
N GLU A 271 -14.11 -16.09 17.96
CA GLU A 271 -15.48 -15.55 17.97
C GLU A 271 -15.73 -14.58 19.13
N LYS A 272 -15.02 -14.78 20.26
CA LYS A 272 -15.15 -13.95 21.46
C LYS A 272 -14.50 -12.58 21.32
N THR A 273 -13.54 -12.43 20.41
CA THR A 273 -12.71 -11.23 20.30
C THR A 273 -12.76 -10.56 18.93
N ALA A 274 -13.09 -11.33 17.89
CA ALA A 274 -13.17 -10.78 16.53
C ALA A 274 -14.37 -9.82 16.38
N PHE A 275 -14.18 -8.78 15.59
CA PHE A 275 -15.23 -7.85 15.22
C PHE A 275 -15.42 -7.86 13.70
N TYR A 276 -16.34 -8.68 13.23
CA TYR A 276 -16.65 -8.84 11.82
C TYR A 276 -18.05 -8.32 11.58
N ALA A 277 -18.18 -7.34 10.67
CA ALA A 277 -19.40 -6.57 10.57
C ALA A 277 -19.83 -6.33 9.12
N GLU A 278 -21.12 -6.16 8.95
CA GLU A 278 -21.76 -5.81 7.69
C GLU A 278 -22.77 -4.67 7.89
N TYR A 279 -22.93 -3.83 6.83
CA TYR A 279 -23.94 -2.79 6.86
C TYR A 279 -24.48 -2.51 5.45
N LYS A 280 -25.79 -2.67 5.29
CA LYS A 280 -26.54 -2.35 4.05
C LYS A 280 -25.87 -2.84 2.76
N ASN A 281 -25.25 -4.02 2.80
CA ASN A 281 -24.76 -4.67 1.61
C ASN A 281 -25.91 -5.05 0.70
N THR A 282 -25.66 -5.17 -0.61
CA THR A 282 -26.66 -5.49 -1.64
C THR A 282 -26.26 -6.71 -2.47
N GLY A 283 -27.13 -7.19 -3.31
CA GLY A 283 -26.91 -8.36 -4.15
C GLY A 283 -27.35 -9.68 -3.48
N GLU A 284 -27.35 -10.77 -4.23
CA GLU A 284 -27.87 -12.07 -3.79
C GLU A 284 -27.12 -12.66 -2.58
N GLY A 285 -25.82 -12.31 -2.41
CA GLY A 285 -25.01 -12.75 -1.27
C GLY A 285 -25.20 -11.92 0.00
N ALA A 286 -26.04 -10.90 -0.02
CA ALA A 286 -26.21 -9.96 1.12
C ALA A 286 -27.29 -10.41 2.12
N ASP A 287 -27.94 -11.56 1.93
CA ASP A 287 -28.88 -12.10 2.92
C ASP A 287 -28.12 -12.48 4.20
N THR A 288 -28.51 -11.85 5.30
CA THR A 288 -27.85 -12.00 6.59
C THR A 288 -28.53 -13.00 7.54
N LYS A 289 -29.63 -13.62 7.10
CA LYS A 289 -30.45 -14.52 7.93
C LYS A 289 -29.65 -15.66 8.58
N TYR A 290 -28.65 -16.18 7.89
CA TYR A 290 -27.83 -17.31 8.34
C TYR A 290 -26.37 -16.93 8.55
N ARG A 291 -26.06 -15.64 8.75
CA ARG A 291 -24.71 -15.18 9.08
C ARG A 291 -24.22 -15.81 10.38
N ALA A 292 -22.91 -16.00 10.47
CA ALA A 292 -22.28 -16.47 11.69
C ALA A 292 -22.74 -15.64 12.90
N ALA A 293 -23.21 -16.29 13.95
CA ALA A 293 -23.86 -15.63 15.11
C ALA A 293 -22.97 -14.61 15.83
N TRP A 294 -21.66 -14.76 15.72
CA TRP A 294 -20.67 -13.85 16.29
C TRP A 294 -20.38 -12.62 15.41
N SER A 295 -20.84 -12.60 14.18
CA SER A 295 -20.73 -11.42 13.30
C SER A 295 -21.82 -10.39 13.61
N LYS A 296 -21.61 -9.16 13.18
CA LYS A 296 -22.51 -8.05 13.52
C LYS A 296 -23.14 -7.43 12.28
N GLN A 297 -24.42 -7.09 12.42
CA GLN A 297 -25.09 -6.14 11.54
C GLN A 297 -25.07 -4.78 12.20
N LEU A 298 -24.39 -3.81 11.60
CA LEU A 298 -24.27 -2.48 12.19
C LEU A 298 -25.59 -1.69 12.09
N THR A 299 -25.86 -0.92 13.12
CA THR A 299 -26.93 0.07 13.11
C THR A 299 -26.52 1.30 12.26
N ASP A 300 -27.51 2.13 11.87
CA ASP A 300 -27.26 3.38 11.16
C ASP A 300 -26.36 4.34 11.97
N LYS A 301 -26.43 4.28 13.30
CA LYS A 301 -25.59 5.08 14.20
C LYS A 301 -24.13 4.60 14.15
N GLU A 302 -23.90 3.30 14.25
CA GLU A 302 -22.55 2.72 14.21
C GLU A 302 -21.91 2.91 12.84
N ALA A 303 -22.67 2.75 11.77
CA ALA A 303 -22.18 2.88 10.40
C ALA A 303 -21.66 4.30 10.05
N LYS A 304 -22.14 5.34 10.77
CA LYS A 304 -21.64 6.73 10.60
C LYS A 304 -20.15 6.87 10.96
N GLU A 305 -19.60 5.95 11.76
CA GLU A 305 -18.18 5.95 12.10
C GLU A 305 -17.27 5.37 11.01
N TYR A 306 -17.85 4.75 9.99
CA TYR A 306 -17.11 4.13 8.90
C TYR A 306 -16.95 5.08 7.72
N THR A 307 -16.20 6.16 7.93
CA THR A 307 -15.73 7.06 6.88
C THR A 307 -14.20 7.14 6.92
N PRO A 308 -13.50 7.35 5.80
CA PRO A 308 -12.05 7.48 5.78
C PRO A 308 -11.54 8.52 6.77
N GLU A 309 -12.24 9.65 6.90
CA GLU A 309 -11.90 10.73 7.83
C GLU A 309 -11.87 10.25 9.28
N ILE A 310 -12.90 9.51 9.70
CA ILE A 310 -12.98 9.00 11.09
C ILE A 310 -12.00 7.85 11.28
N ILE A 311 -11.93 6.91 10.33
CA ILE A 311 -11.07 5.73 10.44
C ILE A 311 -9.60 6.13 10.56
N PHE A 312 -9.17 7.08 9.76
CA PHE A 312 -7.77 7.51 9.74
C PHE A 312 -7.41 8.54 10.82
N ALA A 313 -8.39 9.24 11.40
CA ALA A 313 -8.16 10.21 12.48
C ALA A 313 -7.87 9.55 13.83
N ILE A 314 -8.45 8.40 14.12
CA ILE A 314 -8.44 7.77 15.46
C ILE A 314 -7.04 7.39 15.97
N ASN A 315 -6.07 7.26 15.08
CA ASN A 315 -4.68 6.95 15.44
C ASN A 315 -3.74 8.17 15.40
N ASN A 316 -4.28 9.38 15.22
CA ASN A 316 -3.47 10.61 15.11
C ASN A 316 -3.54 11.42 16.40
N SER A 317 -2.57 11.27 17.28
CA SER A 317 -2.53 12.05 18.51
C SER A 317 -1.86 13.41 18.40
N THR A 318 -1.24 13.84 17.30
CA THR A 318 -0.37 15.02 17.40
C THR A 318 -0.26 15.98 16.23
N VAL A 319 -0.73 15.73 15.01
CA VAL A 319 -0.52 16.71 13.92
C VAL A 319 -1.71 16.84 13.00
N GLN A 320 -2.45 17.95 13.15
CA GLN A 320 -3.58 18.36 12.30
C GLN A 320 -3.19 18.63 10.83
N GLN A 321 -1.91 18.84 10.55
CA GLN A 321 -1.39 19.17 9.21
C GLN A 321 -1.48 18.03 8.19
N ASP A 322 -1.81 16.81 8.61
CA ASP A 322 -1.77 15.61 7.77
C ASP A 322 -3.10 14.84 7.75
N ALA A 323 -4.20 15.50 8.15
CA ALA A 323 -5.52 14.86 8.23
C ALA A 323 -6.04 14.40 6.86
N ASP A 324 -5.64 15.06 5.79
CA ASP A 324 -6.12 14.85 4.42
C ASP A 324 -5.16 14.03 3.54
N TRP A 325 -4.20 13.32 4.14
CA TRP A 325 -3.21 12.55 3.41
C TRP A 325 -3.80 11.55 2.40
N PHE A 326 -4.98 11.01 2.68
CA PHE A 326 -5.68 10.05 1.82
C PHE A 326 -6.50 10.75 0.72
N LYS A 327 -6.78 12.05 0.85
CA LYS A 327 -7.46 12.81 -0.20
C LYS A 327 -6.50 13.01 -1.36
N SER A 328 -6.88 12.49 -2.49
CA SER A 328 -6.13 12.65 -3.73
C SER A 328 -6.41 14.04 -4.30
N ASN A 329 -5.43 14.94 -4.23
CA ASN A 329 -5.39 15.98 -5.24
C ASN A 329 -5.05 15.25 -6.54
N SER A 330 -5.99 15.21 -7.49
CA SER A 330 -5.72 14.66 -8.82
C SER A 330 -4.43 15.28 -9.34
N SER A 331 -3.40 14.47 -9.51
CA SER A 331 -2.19 14.89 -10.20
C SER A 331 -2.62 15.45 -11.56
N LYS A 332 -2.12 16.65 -11.91
CA LYS A 332 -2.29 17.14 -13.28
C LYS A 332 -1.77 16.05 -14.22
N PRO A 333 -2.41 15.81 -15.37
CA PRO A 333 -1.89 14.89 -16.37
C PRO A 333 -0.41 15.21 -16.61
N PHE A 334 0.45 14.21 -16.48
CA PHE A 334 1.86 14.38 -16.75
C PHE A 334 2.05 14.41 -18.26
N GLU A 335 2.61 15.49 -18.77
CA GLU A 335 3.07 15.54 -20.14
C GLU A 335 4.41 14.82 -20.23
N TRP A 336 4.39 13.65 -20.83
CA TRP A 336 5.61 12.88 -21.08
C TRP A 336 6.56 13.71 -21.95
N PRO A 337 7.85 13.85 -21.55
CA PRO A 337 8.81 14.51 -22.44
C PRO A 337 8.78 13.85 -23.80
N ALA A 338 8.76 14.67 -24.86
CA ALA A 338 8.88 14.15 -26.22
C ALA A 338 10.11 13.23 -26.29
N ASN A 339 9.96 12.07 -26.94
CA ASN A 339 11.03 11.08 -27.05
C ASN A 339 12.35 11.79 -27.40
N LYS A 340 13.34 11.71 -26.52
CA LYS A 340 14.71 12.06 -26.92
C LYS A 340 15.10 11.04 -28.00
N LYS A 341 15.15 11.50 -29.27
CA LYS A 341 15.65 10.72 -30.39
C LYS A 341 17.15 10.51 -30.25
#